data_3696197aabcab08296d779fe78e0580e
#
_entry.id   3696197aabcab08296d779fe78e0580e
#
_cell.length_a   1.000
_cell.length_b   1.000
_cell.length_c   1.000
_cell.angle_alpha   90.00
_cell.angle_beta   90.00
_cell.angle_gamma   90.00
#
_symmetry.space_group_name_H-M   'P 1'
#
loop_
_entity.id
_entity.type
_entity.pdbx_description
1 polymer ?
#
loop_
_entity_poly.entity_id
_entity_poly.type
_entity_poly.pdbx_seq_one_letter_code
_entity_poly.pdbx_strand_id
1 'polypeptide(L)'
;FTVPPGRTLAIVGPTGAGKSTISRLLFRFYDTTGGRVLVDGQDVRDVTQLSLRNAIGVVPQDTVLFNDTIRYNIAYGRPGATDEQVEQAARHAQVHDFVMKLPEGYRTRVGERGLKLSGGEKQRVAIARTILKNPRILILDEATSALDTRTEQEIQAALREVSRDRTTL
;
A
#
# COMPACT_ATOMS: atom_id res chain seq x y z
N PHE A 1 -18.12 9.47 -10.54
CA PHE A 1 -16.93 10.33 -10.74
C PHE A 1 -15.91 9.63 -11.62
N THR A 2 -14.98 10.40 -12.20
CA THR A 2 -13.86 9.89 -13.01
C THR A 2 -12.55 10.48 -12.48
N VAL A 3 -11.50 9.65 -12.42
CA VAL A 3 -10.15 10.08 -12.05
C VAL A 3 -9.28 9.94 -13.30
N PRO A 4 -8.74 11.03 -13.86
CA PRO A 4 -7.85 10.95 -15.00
C PRO A 4 -6.53 10.22 -14.65
N PRO A 5 -5.88 9.57 -15.62
CA PRO A 5 -4.60 8.91 -15.40
C PRO A 5 -3.55 9.84 -14.76
N GLY A 6 -2.80 9.32 -13.79
CA GLY A 6 -1.75 10.06 -13.08
C GLY A 6 -2.24 11.18 -12.15
N ARG A 7 -3.54 11.25 -11.87
CA ARG A 7 -4.11 12.25 -10.95
C ARG A 7 -4.46 11.63 -9.61
N THR A 8 -4.42 12.47 -8.58
CA THR A 8 -4.86 12.13 -7.23
C THR A 8 -6.24 12.72 -6.97
N LEU A 9 -7.18 11.89 -6.50
CA LEU A 9 -8.50 12.31 -6.03
C LEU A 9 -8.64 12.01 -4.55
N ALA A 10 -8.87 13.03 -3.72
CA ALA A 10 -9.21 12.83 -2.33
C ALA A 10 -10.72 12.62 -2.16
N ILE A 11 -11.10 11.55 -1.49
CA ILE A 11 -12.48 11.21 -1.14
C ILE A 11 -12.67 11.53 0.34
N VAL A 12 -13.45 12.56 0.63
CA VAL A 12 -13.69 13.03 1.99
C VAL A 12 -15.15 12.79 2.41
N GLY A 13 -15.36 12.57 3.69
CA GLY A 13 -16.69 12.36 4.24
C GLY A 13 -16.64 11.75 5.64
N PRO A 14 -17.74 11.83 6.42
CA PRO A 14 -17.80 11.26 7.77
C PRO A 14 -17.64 9.72 7.74
N THR A 15 -17.38 9.13 8.91
CA THR A 15 -17.40 7.67 9.06
C THR A 15 -18.76 7.12 8.62
N GLY A 16 -18.75 6.03 7.87
CA GLY A 16 -19.97 5.44 7.30
C GLY A 16 -20.44 6.04 5.97
N ALA A 17 -19.81 7.09 5.43
CA ALA A 17 -20.16 7.69 4.14
C ALA A 17 -19.87 6.82 2.91
N GLY A 18 -19.33 5.61 3.09
CA GLY A 18 -19.08 4.68 1.98
C GLY A 18 -17.68 4.78 1.36
N LYS A 19 -16.73 5.53 1.94
CA LYS A 19 -15.35 5.65 1.43
C LYS A 19 -14.70 4.28 1.20
N SER A 20 -14.70 3.42 2.22
CA SER A 20 -14.13 2.06 2.12
C SER A 20 -14.94 1.14 1.17
N THR A 21 -16.20 1.44 0.89
CA THR A 21 -17.00 0.71 -0.09
C THR A 21 -16.46 0.94 -1.50
N ILE A 22 -16.00 2.15 -1.80
CA ILE A 22 -15.41 2.49 -3.11
C ILE A 22 -14.16 1.63 -3.37
N SER A 23 -13.26 1.53 -2.39
CA SER A 23 -12.07 0.67 -2.51
C SER A 23 -12.43 -0.81 -2.68
N ARG A 24 -13.44 -1.31 -1.94
CA ARG A 24 -13.92 -2.69 -2.06
C ARG A 24 -14.52 -2.99 -3.43
N LEU A 25 -15.27 -2.06 -4.01
CA LEU A 25 -15.82 -2.18 -5.36
C LEU A 25 -14.71 -2.14 -6.42
N LEU A 26 -13.70 -1.28 -6.24
CA LEU A 26 -12.56 -1.19 -7.16
C LEU A 26 -11.72 -2.48 -7.15
N PHE A 27 -11.52 -3.11 -5.97
CA PHE A 27 -10.89 -4.43 -5.84
C PHE A 27 -11.79 -5.60 -6.28
N ARG A 28 -13.05 -5.30 -6.62
CA ARG A 28 -14.08 -6.30 -6.94
C ARG A 28 -14.20 -7.37 -5.84
N PHE A 29 -14.30 -6.91 -4.58
CA PHE A 29 -14.73 -7.79 -3.49
C PHE A 29 -16.24 -8.03 -3.55
N TYR A 30 -16.98 -7.12 -4.18
CA TYR A 30 -18.40 -7.20 -4.48
C TYR A 30 -18.64 -6.65 -5.89
N ASP A 31 -19.60 -7.21 -6.62
CA ASP A 31 -20.08 -6.63 -7.85
C ASP A 31 -21.15 -5.56 -7.54
N THR A 32 -21.29 -4.57 -8.42
CA THR A 32 -22.28 -3.51 -8.27
C THR A 32 -23.68 -4.06 -8.59
N THR A 33 -24.69 -3.67 -7.79
CA THR A 33 -26.10 -3.97 -8.06
C THR A 33 -26.70 -3.08 -9.15
N GLY A 34 -26.06 -1.94 -9.43
CA GLY A 34 -26.44 -1.01 -10.50
C GLY A 34 -25.25 -0.13 -10.86
N GLY A 35 -25.24 0.43 -12.06
CA GLY A 35 -24.08 1.15 -12.57
C GLY A 35 -22.89 0.24 -12.89
N ARG A 36 -21.70 0.83 -12.99
CA ARG A 36 -20.46 0.11 -13.33
C ARG A 36 -19.23 0.81 -12.78
N VAL A 37 -18.18 0.02 -12.52
CA VAL A 37 -16.84 0.51 -12.20
C VAL A 37 -15.94 0.21 -13.40
N LEU A 38 -15.30 1.24 -13.94
CA LEU A 38 -14.42 1.11 -15.09
C LEU A 38 -12.99 1.42 -14.70
N VAL A 39 -12.04 0.61 -15.22
CA VAL A 39 -10.61 0.85 -15.16
C VAL A 39 -10.09 0.85 -16.60
N ASP A 40 -9.52 1.98 -17.04
CA ASP A 40 -9.06 2.19 -18.43
C ASP A 40 -10.18 1.87 -19.46
N GLY A 41 -11.43 2.26 -19.15
CA GLY A 41 -12.59 2.04 -20.00
C GLY A 41 -13.18 0.61 -19.96
N GLN A 42 -12.54 -0.32 -19.28
CA GLN A 42 -12.99 -1.71 -19.13
C GLN A 42 -13.80 -1.88 -17.83
N ASP A 43 -14.96 -2.52 -17.89
CA ASP A 43 -15.71 -2.88 -16.69
C ASP A 43 -14.94 -3.90 -15.86
N VAL A 44 -14.81 -3.67 -14.56
CA VAL A 44 -14.10 -4.58 -13.66
C VAL A 44 -14.70 -5.99 -13.63
N ARG A 45 -15.95 -6.16 -14.07
CA ARG A 45 -16.63 -7.45 -14.19
C ARG A 45 -16.17 -8.25 -15.42
N ASP A 46 -15.64 -7.57 -16.44
CA ASP A 46 -15.23 -8.18 -17.71
C ASP A 46 -13.75 -8.62 -17.73
N VAL A 47 -13.03 -8.36 -16.63
CA VAL A 47 -11.62 -8.74 -16.49
C VAL A 47 -11.42 -9.76 -15.35
N THR A 48 -10.31 -10.49 -15.37
CA THR A 48 -10.00 -11.41 -14.27
C THR A 48 -9.67 -10.63 -13.00
N GLN A 49 -10.09 -11.14 -11.83
CA GLN A 49 -9.74 -10.52 -10.54
C GLN A 49 -8.22 -10.41 -10.35
N LEU A 50 -7.46 -11.37 -10.87
CA LEU A 50 -6.00 -11.37 -10.77
C LEU A 50 -5.40 -10.19 -11.54
N SER A 51 -5.80 -9.96 -12.81
CA SER A 51 -5.30 -8.83 -13.61
C SER A 51 -5.68 -7.49 -12.99
N LEU A 52 -6.92 -7.34 -12.52
CA LEU A 52 -7.40 -6.14 -11.85
C LEU A 52 -6.59 -5.86 -10.57
N ARG A 53 -6.45 -6.85 -9.69
CA ARG A 53 -5.75 -6.68 -8.40
C ARG A 53 -4.26 -6.49 -8.56
N ASN A 54 -3.65 -6.99 -9.64
CA ASN A 54 -2.25 -6.70 -9.96
C ASN A 54 -2.03 -5.23 -10.33
N ALA A 55 -2.99 -4.60 -10.99
CA ALA A 55 -2.92 -3.18 -11.36
C ALA A 55 -3.14 -2.22 -10.17
N ILE A 56 -3.71 -2.70 -9.04
CA ILE A 56 -4.09 -1.88 -7.90
C ILE A 56 -3.18 -2.20 -6.70
N GLY A 57 -2.62 -1.18 -6.06
CA GLY A 57 -1.96 -1.27 -4.76
C GLY A 57 -2.76 -0.57 -3.68
N VAL A 58 -2.58 -0.98 -2.44
CA VAL A 58 -3.21 -0.34 -1.29
C VAL A 58 -2.18 -0.11 -0.18
N VAL A 59 -2.22 1.07 0.41
CA VAL A 59 -1.61 1.35 1.71
C VAL A 59 -2.76 1.48 2.70
N PRO A 60 -3.01 0.45 3.52
CA PRO A 60 -4.15 0.45 4.45
C PRO A 60 -3.87 1.33 5.66
N GLN A 61 -4.93 1.78 6.34
CA GLN A 61 -4.85 2.47 7.62
C GLN A 61 -4.19 1.58 8.68
N ASP A 62 -4.71 0.35 8.84
CA ASP A 62 -4.17 -0.64 9.76
C ASP A 62 -3.28 -1.64 9.01
N THR A 63 -1.99 -1.53 9.22
CA THR A 63 -1.02 -2.42 8.59
C THR A 63 -0.85 -3.70 9.37
N VAL A 64 -1.18 -4.83 8.74
CA VAL A 64 -0.90 -6.18 9.23
C VAL A 64 0.40 -6.69 8.61
N LEU A 65 1.28 -7.22 9.46
CA LEU A 65 2.49 -7.92 9.06
C LEU A 65 2.33 -9.42 9.25
N PHE A 66 2.87 -10.17 8.30
CA PHE A 66 3.00 -11.63 8.44
C PHE A 66 4.03 -11.98 9.52
N ASN A 67 3.80 -13.08 10.24
CA ASN A 67 4.76 -13.64 11.20
C ASN A 67 5.98 -14.23 10.49
N ASP A 68 6.74 -13.38 9.83
CA ASP A 68 7.91 -13.74 9.03
C ASP A 68 8.93 -12.59 9.06
N THR A 69 9.98 -12.66 8.27
CA THR A 69 11.03 -11.64 8.17
C THR A 69 10.51 -10.32 7.59
N ILE A 70 11.22 -9.23 7.87
CA ILE A 70 10.96 -7.93 7.21
C ILE A 70 11.09 -8.08 5.70
N ARG A 71 12.13 -8.81 5.23
CA ARG A 71 12.31 -9.14 3.82
C ARG A 71 11.06 -9.78 3.19
N TYR A 72 10.55 -10.83 3.84
CA TYR A 72 9.34 -11.52 3.36
C TYR A 72 8.15 -10.56 3.27
N ASN A 73 7.94 -9.76 4.33
CA ASN A 73 6.85 -8.81 4.38
C ASN A 73 6.88 -7.78 3.25
N ILE A 74 8.07 -7.31 2.84
CA ILE A 74 8.22 -6.39 1.70
C ILE A 74 8.09 -7.16 0.38
N ALA A 75 8.80 -8.30 0.23
CA ALA A 75 8.80 -9.11 -0.98
C ALA A 75 7.43 -9.69 -1.33
N TYR A 76 6.50 -9.75 -0.38
CA TYR A 76 5.11 -10.16 -0.62
C TYR A 76 4.41 -9.29 -1.68
N GLY A 77 4.84 -8.04 -1.86
CA GLY A 77 4.34 -7.16 -2.92
C GLY A 77 4.67 -7.66 -4.33
N ARG A 78 5.79 -8.36 -4.50
CA ARG A 78 6.22 -8.97 -5.76
C ARG A 78 7.02 -10.24 -5.47
N PRO A 79 6.36 -11.43 -5.50
CA PRO A 79 7.05 -12.70 -5.34
C PRO A 79 8.19 -12.86 -6.36
N GLY A 80 9.35 -13.34 -5.91
CA GLY A 80 10.54 -13.49 -6.74
C GLY A 80 11.42 -12.22 -6.85
N ALA A 81 11.09 -11.14 -6.14
CA ALA A 81 11.96 -9.96 -6.08
C ALA A 81 13.32 -10.29 -5.46
N THR A 82 14.39 -9.69 -6.02
CA THR A 82 15.75 -9.83 -5.49
C THR A 82 15.92 -9.02 -4.20
N ASP A 83 16.98 -9.29 -3.45
CA ASP A 83 17.28 -8.57 -2.22
C ASP A 83 17.53 -7.08 -2.49
N GLU A 84 18.21 -6.75 -3.58
CA GLU A 84 18.49 -5.38 -4.02
C GLU A 84 17.18 -4.62 -4.30
N GLN A 85 16.18 -5.28 -4.93
CA GLN A 85 14.88 -4.69 -5.20
C GLN A 85 14.09 -4.44 -3.92
N VAL A 86 14.18 -5.35 -2.96
CA VAL A 86 13.56 -5.20 -1.63
C VAL A 86 14.20 -4.04 -0.88
N GLU A 87 15.54 -3.95 -0.86
CA GLU A 87 16.26 -2.85 -0.23
C GLU A 87 15.95 -1.50 -0.87
N GLN A 88 15.91 -1.44 -2.20
CA GLN A 88 15.56 -0.22 -2.92
C GLN A 88 14.14 0.25 -2.54
N ALA A 89 13.17 -0.66 -2.52
CA ALA A 89 11.80 -0.35 -2.08
C ALA A 89 11.77 0.15 -0.62
N ALA A 90 12.57 -0.44 0.26
CA ALA A 90 12.68 -0.03 1.65
C ALA A 90 13.31 1.37 1.81
N ARG A 91 14.29 1.73 0.97
CA ARG A 91 14.90 3.08 0.92
C ARG A 91 13.87 4.12 0.51
N HIS A 92 13.14 3.87 -0.56
CA HIS A 92 12.06 4.77 -1.02
C HIS A 92 10.94 4.93 0.02
N ALA A 93 10.67 3.88 0.82
CA ALA A 93 9.70 3.91 1.91
C ALA A 93 10.27 4.45 3.24
N GLN A 94 11.51 4.94 3.27
CA GLN A 94 12.17 5.50 4.47
C GLN A 94 12.23 4.50 5.65
N VAL A 95 12.37 3.18 5.38
CA VAL A 95 12.44 2.15 6.42
C VAL A 95 13.79 1.42 6.44
N HIS A 96 14.62 1.57 5.40
CA HIS A 96 15.90 0.89 5.27
C HIS A 96 16.84 1.15 6.46
N ASP A 97 17.05 2.41 6.83
CA ASP A 97 17.99 2.79 7.89
C ASP A 97 17.57 2.26 9.27
N PHE A 98 16.26 2.15 9.50
CA PHE A 98 15.73 1.49 10.68
C PHE A 98 16.05 -0.01 10.64
N VAL A 99 15.78 -0.69 9.52
CA VAL A 99 16.04 -2.13 9.36
C VAL A 99 17.52 -2.45 9.57
N MET A 100 18.43 -1.61 9.06
CA MET A 100 19.87 -1.82 9.19
C MET A 100 20.40 -1.65 10.62
N LYS A 101 19.64 -1.02 11.52
CA LYS A 101 19.98 -0.94 12.96
C LYS A 101 19.57 -2.19 13.74
N LEU A 102 18.76 -3.06 13.16
CA LEU A 102 18.35 -4.30 13.80
C LEU A 102 19.49 -5.35 13.72
N PRO A 103 19.68 -6.19 14.75
CA PRO A 103 20.76 -7.18 14.76
C PRO A 103 20.78 -8.12 13.56
N GLU A 104 19.61 -8.51 13.06
CA GLU A 104 19.46 -9.42 11.92
C GLU A 104 19.04 -8.70 10.63
N GLY A 105 18.96 -7.35 10.64
CA GLY A 105 18.58 -6.54 9.50
C GLY A 105 17.26 -7.02 8.87
N TYR A 106 17.27 -7.24 7.58
CA TYR A 106 16.10 -7.73 6.83
C TYR A 106 15.63 -9.15 7.21
N ARG A 107 16.47 -9.95 7.87
CA ARG A 107 16.12 -11.28 8.38
C ARG A 107 15.40 -11.24 9.73
N THR A 108 15.31 -10.07 10.36
CA THR A 108 14.57 -9.90 11.61
C THR A 108 13.14 -10.34 11.44
N ARG A 109 12.68 -11.28 12.26
CA ARG A 109 11.30 -11.74 12.30
C ARG A 109 10.42 -10.72 13.00
N VAL A 110 9.27 -10.42 12.41
CA VAL A 110 8.28 -9.45 12.90
C VAL A 110 6.89 -10.08 12.96
N GLY A 111 5.92 -9.37 13.48
CA GLY A 111 4.56 -9.85 13.68
C GLY A 111 4.29 -10.25 15.12
N GLU A 112 3.26 -11.06 15.37
CA GLU A 112 2.85 -11.42 16.74
C GLU A 112 3.90 -12.23 17.51
N ARG A 113 4.69 -13.05 16.82
CA ARG A 113 5.70 -13.97 17.39
C ARG A 113 7.14 -13.47 17.20
N GLY A 114 7.33 -12.25 16.72
CA GLY A 114 8.64 -11.64 16.51
C GLY A 114 8.73 -10.24 17.10
N LEU A 115 9.68 -9.44 16.57
CA LEU A 115 9.83 -8.05 16.99
C LEU A 115 8.55 -7.27 16.68
N LYS A 116 8.02 -6.57 17.68
CA LYS A 116 6.87 -5.67 17.51
C LYS A 116 7.36 -4.34 16.96
N LEU A 117 6.99 -4.04 15.74
CA LEU A 117 7.23 -2.75 15.12
C LEU A 117 6.21 -1.72 15.62
N SER A 118 6.63 -0.45 15.72
CA SER A 118 5.74 0.69 15.93
C SER A 118 4.76 0.85 14.77
N GLY A 119 3.68 1.62 14.96
CA GLY A 119 2.71 1.91 13.90
C GLY A 119 3.36 2.50 12.65
N GLY A 120 4.26 3.49 12.82
CA GLY A 120 4.98 4.11 11.71
C GLY A 120 5.93 3.16 10.96
N GLU A 121 6.63 2.27 11.66
CA GLU A 121 7.49 1.26 11.04
C GLU A 121 6.68 0.25 10.24
N LYS A 122 5.56 -0.25 10.79
CA LYS A 122 4.64 -1.15 10.09
C LYS A 122 4.13 -0.49 8.80
N GLN A 123 3.75 0.77 8.88
CA GLN A 123 3.22 1.50 7.74
C GLN A 123 4.28 1.70 6.65
N ARG A 124 5.52 2.06 7.01
CA ARG A 124 6.62 2.14 6.04
C ARG A 124 6.94 0.79 5.40
N VAL A 125 6.83 -0.32 6.12
CA VAL A 125 6.92 -1.67 5.52
C VAL A 125 5.79 -1.92 4.52
N ALA A 126 4.55 -1.50 4.80
CA ALA A 126 3.44 -1.60 3.85
C ALA A 126 3.64 -0.71 2.61
N ILE A 127 4.19 0.49 2.80
CA ILE A 127 4.56 1.39 1.69
C ILE A 127 5.66 0.72 0.83
N ALA A 128 6.72 0.15 1.44
CA ALA A 128 7.76 -0.57 0.73
C ALA A 128 7.20 -1.75 -0.09
N ARG A 129 6.28 -2.52 0.48
CA ARG A 129 5.53 -3.59 -0.21
C ARG A 129 4.80 -3.06 -1.44
N THR A 130 4.15 -1.91 -1.31
CA THR A 130 3.39 -1.28 -2.40
C THR A 130 4.31 -0.70 -3.48
N ILE A 131 5.43 -0.08 -3.10
CA ILE A 131 6.46 0.39 -4.02
C ILE A 131 7.02 -0.77 -4.84
N LEU A 132 7.36 -1.88 -4.17
CA LEU A 132 7.90 -3.08 -4.82
C LEU A 132 6.90 -3.73 -5.79
N LYS A 133 5.61 -3.72 -5.45
CA LYS A 133 4.53 -4.17 -6.33
C LYS A 133 4.43 -3.33 -7.60
N ASN A 134 4.72 -2.04 -7.51
CA ASN A 134 4.66 -1.06 -8.59
C ASN A 134 3.31 -1.00 -9.33
N PRO A 135 2.18 -0.78 -8.63
CA PRO A 135 0.86 -0.73 -9.22
C PRO A 135 0.64 0.55 -10.02
N ARG A 136 -0.27 0.54 -11.00
CA ARG A 136 -0.68 1.74 -11.76
C ARG A 136 -1.72 2.57 -11.01
N ILE A 137 -2.53 1.94 -10.18
CA ILE A 137 -3.56 2.58 -9.35
C ILE A 137 -3.18 2.37 -7.89
N LEU A 138 -3.25 3.44 -7.11
CA LEU A 138 -2.94 3.44 -5.69
C LEU A 138 -4.15 3.86 -4.87
N ILE A 139 -4.43 3.12 -3.82
CA ILE A 139 -5.43 3.47 -2.81
C ILE A 139 -4.69 3.76 -1.51
N LEU A 140 -4.91 4.95 -0.94
CA LEU A 140 -4.39 5.37 0.35
C LEU A 140 -5.56 5.50 1.33
N ASP A 141 -5.69 4.55 2.25
CA ASP A 141 -6.78 4.54 3.23
C ASP A 141 -6.28 5.15 4.55
N GLU A 142 -6.57 6.44 4.77
CA GLU A 142 -6.21 7.22 5.99
C GLU A 142 -4.77 6.97 6.50
N ALA A 143 -3.81 6.91 5.59
CA ALA A 143 -2.46 6.40 5.84
C ALA A 143 -1.61 7.20 6.86
N THR A 144 -2.14 8.23 7.53
CA THR A 144 -1.38 9.10 8.44
C THR A 144 -2.08 9.41 9.77
N SER A 145 -3.17 8.73 10.10
CA SER A 145 -3.86 8.97 11.36
C SER A 145 -3.06 8.46 12.57
N ALA A 146 -2.88 9.30 13.60
CA ALA A 146 -2.34 8.97 14.92
C ALA A 146 -0.81 8.72 15.03
N LEU A 147 0.03 9.45 14.28
CA LEU A 147 1.49 9.37 14.37
C LEU A 147 2.10 10.66 14.97
N ASP A 148 3.31 10.54 15.52
CA ASP A 148 4.09 11.70 15.91
C ASP A 148 4.52 12.51 14.67
N THR A 149 4.73 13.82 14.85
CA THR A 149 4.98 14.78 13.75
C THR A 149 6.15 14.41 12.84
N ARG A 150 7.24 13.82 13.38
CA ARG A 150 8.41 13.44 12.59
C ARG A 150 8.11 12.20 11.74
N THR A 151 7.55 11.19 12.36
CA THR A 151 7.12 9.95 11.68
C THR A 151 6.08 10.24 10.61
N GLU A 152 5.16 11.17 10.86
CA GLU A 152 4.18 11.62 9.88
C GLU A 152 4.85 12.25 8.65
N GLN A 153 5.85 13.12 8.83
CA GLN A 153 6.58 13.75 7.72
C GLN A 153 7.32 12.70 6.86
N GLU A 154 7.97 11.71 7.49
CA GLU A 154 8.65 10.62 6.79
C GLU A 154 7.66 9.77 5.97
N ILE A 155 6.51 9.45 6.55
CA ILE A 155 5.45 8.71 5.86
C ILE A 155 4.84 9.53 4.71
N GLN A 156 4.58 10.82 4.91
CA GLN A 156 4.08 11.69 3.87
C GLN A 156 5.07 11.82 2.69
N ALA A 157 6.37 11.84 2.96
CA ALA A 157 7.39 11.82 1.93
C ALA A 157 7.36 10.49 1.14
N ALA A 158 7.28 9.36 1.82
CA ALA A 158 7.17 8.04 1.20
C ALA A 158 5.86 7.88 0.39
N LEU A 159 4.73 8.41 0.90
CA LEU A 159 3.45 8.41 0.18
C LEU A 159 3.50 9.27 -1.09
N ARG A 160 4.15 10.45 -1.04
CA ARG A 160 4.36 11.26 -2.24
C ARG A 160 5.21 10.54 -3.27
N GLU A 161 6.25 9.84 -2.84
CA GLU A 161 7.11 9.07 -3.74
C GLU A 161 6.33 7.93 -4.41
N VAL A 162 5.57 7.15 -3.63
CA VAL A 162 4.78 6.04 -4.18
C VAL A 162 3.62 6.51 -5.06
N SER A 163 3.12 7.72 -4.87
CA SER A 163 2.01 8.29 -5.67
C SER A 163 2.47 8.93 -6.98
N ARG A 164 3.79 9.16 -7.15
CA ARG A 164 4.32 9.79 -8.36
C ARG A 164 3.98 8.97 -9.60
N ASP A 165 3.44 9.65 -10.62
CA ASP A 165 3.05 9.06 -11.91
C ASP A 165 1.98 7.95 -11.81
N ARG A 166 1.22 7.89 -10.70
CA ARG A 166 0.14 6.91 -10.49
C ARG A 166 -1.20 7.60 -10.31
N THR A 167 -2.25 6.90 -10.71
CA THR A 167 -3.62 7.32 -10.38
C THR A 167 -3.89 6.95 -8.92
N THR A 168 -4.19 7.95 -8.08
CA THR A 168 -4.30 7.75 -6.62
C THR A 168 -5.67 8.17 -6.10
N LEU A 169 -6.24 7.35 -5.21
CA LEU A 169 -7.47 7.62 -4.45
C LEU A 169 -7.18 7.58 -2.95
#